data_5cee3fc5afcac59d8b354cf893485795
#
_entry.id   5cee3fc5afcac59d8b354cf893485795
#
_cell.length_a   1.000
_cell.length_b   1.000
_cell.length_c   1.000
_cell.angle_alpha   90.00
_cell.angle_beta   90.00
_cell.angle_gamma   90.00
#
_symmetry.space_group_name_H-M   'P 1'
#
loop_
_entity.id
_entity.type
_entity.pdbx_description
1 polymer ?
#
loop_
_entity_poly.entity_id
_entity_poly.type
_entity_poly.pdbx_seq_one_letter_code
_entity_poly.pdbx_strand_id
1 'polypeptide(L)'
;MYYSEMVKKAVNIMFEAHKDDIDKGGYPYVFHPFYLATKLDGENEICVALLHDVIEDHGDKYSFEYLEKEGFNKEIINALKLLTHNKEVPYMEYILEISKNDIAKKVKIEDLKHNMDTRRTSGEKAKKYDIYVRALEFLEKCE
;
A
#
# COMPACT_ATOMS: atom_id res chain seq x y z
N MET A 1 8.20 4.56 -13.65
CA MET A 1 8.29 5.01 -12.24
C MET A 1 9.04 6.33 -12.18
N TYR A 2 8.57 7.26 -11.38
CA TYR A 2 9.19 8.57 -11.20
C TYR A 2 10.33 8.50 -10.19
N TYR A 3 11.45 9.17 -10.47
CA TYR A 3 12.60 9.16 -9.59
C TYR A 3 12.84 10.56 -9.00
N SER A 4 12.90 10.64 -7.66
CA SER A 4 13.15 11.89 -6.93
C SER A 4 13.81 11.57 -5.60
N GLU A 5 14.29 12.60 -4.89
CA GLU A 5 14.86 12.42 -3.55
C GLU A 5 13.82 11.88 -2.57
N MET A 6 12.56 12.31 -2.69
CA MET A 6 11.49 11.81 -1.83
C MET A 6 11.21 10.32 -2.10
N VAL A 7 11.15 9.91 -3.37
CA VAL A 7 10.98 8.50 -3.74
C VAL A 7 12.16 7.66 -3.25
N LYS A 8 13.37 8.17 -3.38
CA LYS A 8 14.57 7.48 -2.89
C LYS A 8 14.47 7.23 -1.38
N LYS A 9 14.06 8.26 -0.62
CA LYS A 9 13.87 8.14 0.81
C LYS A 9 12.80 7.10 1.14
N ALA A 10 11.68 7.10 0.41
CA ALA A 10 10.61 6.13 0.60
C ALA A 10 11.09 4.70 0.33
N VAL A 11 11.86 4.48 -0.73
CA VAL A 11 12.44 3.16 -1.03
C VAL A 11 13.33 2.68 0.11
N ASN A 12 14.19 3.55 0.64
CA ASN A 12 15.09 3.18 1.72
C ASN A 12 14.31 2.80 3.00
N ILE A 13 13.29 3.56 3.35
CA ILE A 13 12.44 3.25 4.51
C ILE A 13 11.71 1.93 4.30
N MET A 14 11.11 1.74 3.13
CA MET A 14 10.41 0.50 2.79
C MET A 14 11.34 -0.70 2.90
N PHE A 15 12.52 -0.61 2.32
CA PHE A 15 13.48 -1.71 2.35
C PHE A 15 13.91 -2.03 3.78
N GLU A 16 14.30 -1.02 4.56
CA GLU A 16 14.71 -1.24 5.96
C GLU A 16 13.59 -1.84 6.81
N ALA A 17 12.35 -1.38 6.59
CA ALA A 17 11.21 -1.89 7.35
C ALA A 17 10.90 -3.36 7.02
N HIS A 18 10.92 -3.72 5.74
CA HIS A 18 10.43 -5.02 5.27
C HIS A 18 11.51 -6.01 4.84
N LYS A 19 12.80 -5.68 5.00
CA LYS A 19 13.88 -6.51 4.43
C LYS A 19 13.90 -7.95 4.95
N ASP A 20 13.40 -8.18 6.16
CA ASP A 20 13.35 -9.51 6.75
C ASP A 20 11.97 -10.16 6.68
N ASP A 21 10.99 -9.47 6.09
CA ASP A 21 9.64 -9.99 5.95
C ASP A 21 9.52 -10.85 4.70
N ILE A 22 8.70 -11.89 4.78
CA ILE A 22 8.35 -12.72 3.62
C ILE A 22 6.84 -12.72 3.43
N ASP A 23 6.41 -12.86 2.19
CA ASP A 23 4.99 -12.94 1.87
C ASP A 23 4.45 -14.36 2.03
N LYS A 24 3.15 -14.56 1.77
CA LYS A 24 2.50 -15.87 1.91
C LYS A 24 3.04 -16.93 0.95
N GLY A 25 3.65 -16.49 -0.15
CA GLY A 25 4.29 -17.40 -1.11
C GLY A 25 5.74 -17.71 -0.77
N GLY A 26 6.28 -17.13 0.30
CA GLY A 26 7.67 -17.32 0.72
C GLY A 26 8.67 -16.41 0.05
N TYR A 27 8.22 -15.40 -0.70
CA TYR A 27 9.09 -14.44 -1.38
C TYR A 27 9.35 -13.21 -0.49
N PRO A 28 10.48 -12.50 -0.71
CA PRO A 28 10.73 -11.26 0.04
C PRO A 28 9.57 -10.28 -0.08
N TYR A 29 9.08 -9.79 1.05
CA TYR A 29 7.92 -8.89 1.07
C TYR A 29 8.18 -7.59 0.31
N VAL A 30 9.43 -7.14 0.26
CA VAL A 30 9.80 -5.89 -0.44
C VAL A 30 9.35 -5.87 -1.90
N PHE A 31 9.18 -7.04 -2.54
CA PHE A 31 8.69 -7.11 -3.91
C PHE A 31 7.29 -6.51 -4.07
N HIS A 32 6.43 -6.67 -3.07
CA HIS A 32 5.04 -6.20 -3.15
C HIS A 32 4.94 -4.66 -3.23
N PRO A 33 5.40 -3.89 -2.23
CA PRO A 33 5.31 -2.44 -2.34
C PRO A 33 6.12 -1.87 -3.50
N PHE A 34 7.26 -2.48 -3.83
CA PHE A 34 8.05 -2.05 -4.97
C PHE A 34 7.30 -2.26 -6.29
N TYR A 35 6.67 -3.43 -6.46
CA TYR A 35 5.87 -3.71 -7.65
C TYR A 35 4.74 -2.70 -7.82
N LEU A 36 4.02 -2.38 -6.75
CA LEU A 36 2.97 -1.37 -6.79
C LEU A 36 3.51 -0.03 -7.29
N ALA A 37 4.66 0.39 -6.77
CA ALA A 37 5.29 1.65 -7.17
C ALA A 37 5.58 1.68 -8.67
N THR A 38 5.93 0.54 -9.28
CA THR A 38 6.21 0.48 -10.73
C THR A 38 4.96 0.68 -11.59
N LYS A 39 3.77 0.56 -11.01
CA LYS A 39 2.50 0.74 -11.70
C LYS A 39 1.96 2.17 -11.63
N LEU A 40 2.66 3.05 -10.94
CA LEU A 40 2.21 4.41 -10.68
C LEU A 40 3.20 5.42 -11.26
N ASP A 41 2.71 6.62 -11.55
CA ASP A 41 3.50 7.64 -12.22
C ASP A 41 3.82 8.87 -11.37
N GLY A 42 2.95 9.22 -10.42
CA GLY A 42 3.11 10.42 -9.60
C GLY A 42 4.02 10.21 -8.39
N GLU A 43 4.76 11.23 -8.01
CA GLU A 43 5.66 11.16 -6.85
C GLU A 43 4.93 10.76 -5.57
N ASN A 44 3.80 11.40 -5.28
CA ASN A 44 3.04 11.10 -4.07
C ASN A 44 2.49 9.68 -4.08
N GLU A 45 1.95 9.26 -5.22
CA GLU A 45 1.40 7.90 -5.38
C GLU A 45 2.47 6.83 -5.17
N ILE A 46 3.64 7.05 -5.75
CA ILE A 46 4.77 6.12 -5.61
C ILE A 46 5.22 6.03 -4.15
N CYS A 47 5.38 7.16 -3.48
CA CYS A 47 5.74 7.17 -2.07
C CYS A 47 4.71 6.46 -1.20
N VAL A 48 3.42 6.69 -1.45
CA VAL A 48 2.35 6.02 -0.71
C VAL A 48 2.38 4.52 -0.96
N ALA A 49 2.58 4.08 -2.21
CA ALA A 49 2.69 2.66 -2.52
C ALA A 49 3.84 2.00 -1.76
N LEU A 50 5.00 2.65 -1.75
CA LEU A 50 6.18 2.13 -1.06
C LEU A 50 5.98 2.04 0.45
N LEU A 51 5.27 3.00 1.04
CA LEU A 51 5.14 3.12 2.48
C LEU A 51 3.84 2.55 3.05
N HIS A 52 2.91 2.05 2.20
CA HIS A 52 1.54 1.75 2.63
C HIS A 52 1.43 0.72 3.75
N ASP A 53 2.35 -0.22 3.84
CA ASP A 53 2.33 -1.24 4.89
C ASP A 53 3.39 -1.02 5.98
N VAL A 54 4.22 0.01 5.87
CA VAL A 54 5.31 0.25 6.84
C VAL A 54 4.74 0.51 8.24
N ILE A 55 3.75 1.37 8.34
CA ILE A 55 3.15 1.71 9.65
C ILE A 55 2.31 0.56 10.18
N GLU A 56 1.54 -0.09 9.29
CA GLU A 56 0.68 -1.19 9.72
C GLU A 56 1.49 -2.37 10.25
N ASP A 57 2.57 -2.72 9.58
CA ASP A 57 3.39 -3.89 9.92
C ASP A 57 4.52 -3.59 10.90
N HIS A 58 5.02 -2.36 10.93
CA HIS A 58 6.19 -1.95 11.72
C HIS A 58 5.95 -0.63 12.46
N GLY A 59 4.73 -0.43 12.95
CA GLY A 59 4.32 0.80 13.60
C GLY A 59 5.04 1.11 14.91
N ASP A 60 5.66 0.14 15.54
CA ASP A 60 6.49 0.31 16.72
C ASP A 60 7.75 1.12 16.43
N LYS A 61 8.28 1.01 15.21
CA LYS A 61 9.50 1.70 14.78
C LYS A 61 9.21 2.89 13.87
N TYR A 62 8.14 2.81 13.07
CA TYR A 62 7.77 3.82 12.08
C TYR A 62 6.37 4.34 12.36
N SER A 63 6.25 5.64 12.65
CA SER A 63 4.97 6.30 12.92
C SER A 63 4.70 7.34 11.84
N PHE A 64 3.48 7.89 11.81
CA PHE A 64 3.16 9.03 10.95
C PHE A 64 4.04 10.24 11.31
N GLU A 65 4.31 10.45 12.60
CA GLU A 65 5.22 11.52 13.04
C GLU A 65 6.63 11.34 12.51
N TYR A 66 7.12 10.09 12.51
CA TYR A 66 8.42 9.77 11.94
C TYR A 66 8.48 10.18 10.46
N LEU A 67 7.44 9.81 9.69
CA LEU A 67 7.38 10.13 8.27
C LEU A 67 7.28 11.63 8.02
N GLU A 68 6.52 12.35 8.85
CA GLU A 68 6.44 13.81 8.76
C GLU A 68 7.81 14.45 8.98
N LYS A 69 8.56 13.99 9.97
CA LYS A 69 9.91 14.49 10.26
C LYS A 69 10.88 14.17 9.15
N GLU A 70 10.66 13.07 8.43
CA GLU A 70 11.48 12.70 7.27
C GLU A 70 11.15 13.53 6.03
N GLY A 71 10.13 14.38 6.09
CA GLY A 71 9.83 15.33 5.03
C GLY A 71 8.71 14.94 4.09
N PHE A 72 7.98 13.84 4.39
CA PHE A 72 6.84 13.47 3.56
C PHE A 72 5.70 14.45 3.77
N ASN A 73 5.10 14.90 2.67
CA ASN A 73 4.07 15.95 2.70
C ASN A 73 2.72 15.45 3.21
N LYS A 74 1.80 16.39 3.46
CA LYS A 74 0.47 16.08 4.02
C LYS A 74 -0.35 15.16 3.13
N GLU A 75 -0.22 15.27 1.80
CA GLU A 75 -0.96 14.42 0.88
C GLU A 75 -0.56 12.96 1.02
N ILE A 76 0.75 12.72 1.16
CA ILE A 76 1.28 11.38 1.41
C ILE A 76 0.79 10.85 2.75
N ILE A 77 0.92 11.64 3.80
CA ILE A 77 0.53 11.23 5.16
C ILE A 77 -0.97 10.94 5.23
N ASN A 78 -1.81 11.80 4.65
CA ASN A 78 -3.26 11.60 4.67
C ASN A 78 -3.67 10.33 3.93
N ALA A 79 -3.07 10.06 2.78
CA ALA A 79 -3.35 8.82 2.05
C ALA A 79 -2.91 7.60 2.85
N LEU A 80 -1.75 7.65 3.49
CA LEU A 80 -1.26 6.54 4.33
C LEU A 80 -2.17 6.27 5.52
N LYS A 81 -2.71 7.32 6.14
CA LYS A 81 -3.67 7.16 7.24
C LYS A 81 -4.93 6.42 6.79
N LEU A 82 -5.43 6.75 5.60
CA LEU A 82 -6.59 6.07 5.04
C LEU A 82 -6.30 4.61 4.71
N LEU A 83 -5.08 4.31 4.28
CA LEU A 83 -4.69 2.95 3.89
C LEU A 83 -4.35 2.06 5.09
N THR A 84 -4.12 2.64 6.26
CA THR A 84 -3.86 1.88 7.49
C THR A 84 -5.20 1.44 8.08
N HIS A 85 -5.51 0.15 7.95
CA HIS A 85 -6.81 -0.39 8.34
C HIS A 85 -6.93 -0.58 9.85
N ASN A 86 -7.93 0.06 10.48
CA ASN A 86 -8.33 -0.23 11.84
C ASN A 86 -9.22 -1.47 11.80
N LYS A 87 -8.79 -2.54 12.46
CA LYS A 87 -9.49 -3.84 12.44
C LYS A 87 -10.91 -3.79 12.96
N GLU A 88 -11.25 -2.79 13.77
CA GLU A 88 -12.62 -2.60 14.27
C GLU A 88 -13.56 -2.02 13.23
N VAL A 89 -13.02 -1.45 12.14
CA VAL A 89 -13.82 -0.89 11.05
C VAL A 89 -14.07 -1.99 10.02
N PRO A 90 -15.33 -2.24 9.62
CA PRO A 90 -15.64 -3.20 8.56
C PRO A 90 -14.88 -2.87 7.27
N TYR A 91 -14.43 -3.92 6.58
CA TYR A 91 -13.54 -3.75 5.43
C TYR A 91 -14.13 -2.83 4.36
N MET A 92 -15.42 -2.98 4.02
CA MET A 92 -16.03 -2.15 2.97
C MET A 92 -16.22 -0.70 3.40
N GLU A 93 -16.33 -0.41 4.69
CA GLU A 93 -16.32 0.98 5.17
C GLU A 93 -14.93 1.61 5.00
N TYR A 94 -13.90 0.83 5.30
CA TYR A 94 -12.51 1.22 5.06
C TYR A 94 -12.29 1.53 3.56
N ILE A 95 -12.79 0.67 2.68
CA ILE A 95 -12.70 0.86 1.23
C ILE A 95 -13.47 2.11 0.78
N LEU A 96 -14.64 2.35 1.36
CA LEU A 96 -15.43 3.54 1.05
C LEU A 96 -14.65 4.83 1.36
N GLU A 97 -14.00 4.89 2.50
CA GLU A 97 -13.18 6.06 2.86
C GLU A 97 -12.01 6.24 1.90
N ILE A 98 -11.36 5.15 1.50
CA ILE A 98 -10.27 5.18 0.52
C ILE A 98 -10.76 5.76 -0.82
N SER A 99 -11.99 5.43 -1.23
CA SER A 99 -12.55 5.89 -2.51
C SER A 99 -12.63 7.41 -2.63
N LYS A 100 -12.63 8.11 -1.50
CA LYS A 100 -12.73 9.56 -1.45
C LYS A 100 -11.39 10.29 -1.62
N ASN A 101 -10.29 9.53 -1.70
CA ASN A 101 -8.94 10.09 -1.83
C ASN A 101 -8.28 9.50 -3.07
N ASP A 102 -7.94 10.33 -4.04
CA ASP A 102 -7.42 9.87 -5.33
C ASP A 102 -6.13 9.05 -5.19
N ILE A 103 -5.22 9.49 -4.33
CA ILE A 103 -3.95 8.80 -4.13
C ILE A 103 -4.18 7.44 -3.48
N ALA A 104 -4.90 7.41 -2.37
CA ALA A 104 -5.19 6.17 -1.65
C ALA A 104 -5.95 5.18 -2.54
N LYS A 105 -6.91 5.66 -3.33
CA LYS A 105 -7.68 4.83 -4.26
C LYS A 105 -6.79 4.16 -5.30
N LYS A 106 -5.92 4.92 -5.96
CA LYS A 106 -5.01 4.38 -6.98
C LYS A 106 -4.07 3.33 -6.41
N VAL A 107 -3.51 3.60 -5.24
CA VAL A 107 -2.61 2.66 -4.58
C VAL A 107 -3.37 1.39 -4.18
N LYS A 108 -4.56 1.54 -3.60
CA LYS A 108 -5.35 0.38 -3.16
C LYS A 108 -5.80 -0.51 -4.32
N ILE A 109 -6.11 0.08 -5.47
CA ILE A 109 -6.44 -0.68 -6.67
C ILE A 109 -5.26 -1.59 -7.06
N GLU A 110 -4.05 -1.05 -7.11
CA GLU A 110 -2.87 -1.85 -7.44
C GLU A 110 -2.55 -2.88 -6.34
N ASP A 111 -2.74 -2.51 -5.08
CA ASP A 111 -2.57 -3.41 -3.95
C ASP A 111 -3.51 -4.63 -4.06
N LEU A 112 -4.79 -4.39 -4.33
CA LEU A 112 -5.78 -5.46 -4.49
C LEU A 112 -5.43 -6.36 -5.67
N LYS A 113 -5.08 -5.78 -6.81
CA LYS A 113 -4.70 -6.57 -7.99
C LYS A 113 -3.51 -7.48 -7.70
N HIS A 114 -2.50 -6.96 -7.03
CA HIS A 114 -1.31 -7.74 -6.72
C HIS A 114 -1.59 -8.82 -5.68
N ASN A 115 -2.41 -8.52 -4.68
CA ASN A 115 -2.81 -9.51 -3.67
C ASN A 115 -3.70 -10.62 -4.23
N MET A 116 -4.39 -10.38 -5.35
CA MET A 116 -5.20 -11.39 -6.03
C MET A 116 -4.41 -12.16 -7.10
N ASP A 117 -3.15 -11.80 -7.34
CA ASP A 117 -2.33 -12.47 -8.35
C ASP A 117 -1.91 -13.85 -7.83
N THR A 118 -2.53 -14.89 -8.38
CA THR A 118 -2.31 -16.27 -7.95
C THR A 118 -0.92 -16.80 -8.28
N ARG A 119 -0.18 -16.14 -9.15
CA ARG A 119 1.22 -16.50 -9.44
C ARG A 119 2.10 -16.32 -8.20
N ARG A 120 1.73 -15.42 -7.30
CA ARG A 120 2.45 -15.17 -6.04
C ARG A 120 2.21 -16.26 -4.99
N THR A 121 1.19 -17.07 -5.16
CA THR A 121 0.76 -18.09 -4.20
C THR A 121 0.68 -19.49 -4.83
N SER A 122 1.48 -19.75 -5.86
CA SER A 122 1.54 -21.04 -6.56
C SER A 122 0.16 -21.47 -7.11
N GLY A 123 -0.65 -20.51 -7.56
CA GLY A 123 -1.96 -20.77 -8.15
C GLY A 123 -3.11 -20.75 -7.15
N GLU A 124 -2.85 -20.64 -5.87
CA GLU A 124 -3.91 -20.60 -4.85
C GLU A 124 -4.49 -19.20 -4.69
N LYS A 125 -5.81 -19.11 -4.52
CA LYS A 125 -6.47 -17.85 -4.23
C LYS A 125 -6.22 -17.44 -2.78
N ALA A 126 -6.04 -16.14 -2.53
CA ALA A 126 -5.95 -15.60 -1.18
C ALA A 126 -7.23 -15.91 -0.41
N LYS A 127 -7.13 -16.08 0.93
CA LYS A 127 -8.30 -16.33 1.78
C LYS A 127 -9.37 -15.25 1.64
N LYS A 128 -8.94 -14.01 1.42
CA LYS A 128 -9.84 -12.85 1.29
C LYS A 128 -10.15 -12.51 -0.17
N TYR A 129 -9.92 -13.45 -1.10
CA TYR A 129 -10.06 -13.19 -2.52
C TYR A 129 -11.42 -12.57 -2.88
N ASP A 130 -12.50 -13.13 -2.36
CA ASP A 130 -13.84 -12.66 -2.72
C ASP A 130 -14.12 -11.23 -2.27
N ILE A 131 -13.66 -10.86 -1.06
CA ILE A 131 -13.83 -9.48 -0.59
C ILE A 131 -12.91 -8.53 -1.35
N TYR A 132 -11.75 -9.00 -1.79
CA TYR A 132 -10.84 -8.21 -2.63
C TYR A 132 -11.48 -7.92 -3.99
N VAL A 133 -12.16 -8.89 -4.60
CA VAL A 133 -12.89 -8.70 -5.86
C VAL A 133 -13.96 -7.61 -5.69
N ARG A 134 -14.75 -7.69 -4.62
CA ARG A 134 -15.79 -6.70 -4.34
C ARG A 134 -15.20 -5.29 -4.14
N ALA A 135 -14.13 -5.19 -3.39
CA ALA A 135 -13.47 -3.92 -3.13
C ALA A 135 -12.91 -3.33 -4.43
N LEU A 136 -12.26 -4.14 -5.24
CA LEU A 136 -11.69 -3.70 -6.52
C LEU A 136 -12.79 -3.20 -7.46
N GLU A 137 -13.88 -3.95 -7.60
CA GLU A 137 -15.00 -3.53 -8.43
C GLU A 137 -15.57 -2.18 -7.97
N PHE A 138 -15.72 -2.01 -6.65
CA PHE A 138 -16.22 -0.76 -6.09
C PHE A 138 -15.28 0.41 -6.41
N LEU A 139 -13.97 0.24 -6.17
CA LEU A 139 -13.00 1.31 -6.41
C LEU A 139 -12.87 1.67 -7.89
N GLU A 140 -12.94 0.68 -8.78
CA GLU A 140 -12.84 0.93 -10.22
C GLU A 140 -14.06 1.67 -10.78
N LYS A 141 -15.20 1.60 -10.13
CA LYS A 141 -16.41 2.35 -10.51
C LYS A 141 -16.43 3.77 -9.94
N CYS A 142 -15.62 4.05 -8.94
CA CYS A 142 -15.55 5.38 -8.32
C CYS A 142 -14.66 6.30 -9.17
N GLU A 143 -15.20 7.41 -9.61
CA GLU A 143 -14.45 8.42 -10.36
C GLU A 143 -14.00 9.58 -9.47
#